data_6dc15a88e5b2c2eb7c6dd21e89013f17
#
_entry.id   6dc15a88e5b2c2eb7c6dd21e89013f17
#
_cell.length_a   1.000
_cell.length_b   1.000
_cell.length_c   1.000
_cell.angle_alpha   90.00
_cell.angle_beta   90.00
_cell.angle_gamma   90.00
#
_symmetry.space_group_name_H-M   'P 1'
#
loop_
_entity.id
_entity.type
_entity.pdbx_description
1 polymer ?
#
loop_
_entity_poly.entity_id
_entity_poly.type
_entity_poly.pdbx_seq_one_letter_code
_entity_poly.pdbx_strand_id
1 'polypeptide(L)'
;EKIDRNAKYIWFHASSLGEFEQGRPMIEKIKAEHPEYKVLLTFFSPSGYEVRKNYKGADVICYLPFDTPFRVKKFLNLANPAIAIFIKYEFWGNYLRELRKRGIPVYIISAIFRPDQLFFQWFGKPYRKMLSYFNHLFVQDERSMKLLNEFGITNVTVTGDTRFDRVLDVRKQARELPFIKRFLESKEGKRPIVMVAGSSWPQDEAIFIPYFHEHP
;
A
#
# COMPACT_ATOMS: atom_id res chain seq x y z
N GLU A 1 -4.25 21.54 4.05
CA GLU A 1 -4.30 21.93 2.64
C GLU A 1 -5.74 21.93 2.16
N LYS A 2 -6.14 22.94 1.40
CA LYS A 2 -7.51 23.03 0.89
C LYS A 2 -7.62 22.26 -0.44
N ILE A 3 -8.66 21.45 -0.56
CA ILE A 3 -9.00 20.80 -1.83
C ILE A 3 -9.42 21.88 -2.84
N ASP A 4 -8.79 21.89 -4.01
CA ASP A 4 -9.15 22.72 -5.14
C ASP A 4 -10.32 22.06 -5.88
N ARG A 5 -11.50 22.64 -5.83
CA ARG A 5 -12.72 22.08 -6.40
C ARG A 5 -12.73 22.03 -7.94
N ASN A 6 -11.84 22.78 -8.57
CA ASN A 6 -11.72 22.83 -10.03
C ASN A 6 -10.74 21.77 -10.57
N ALA A 7 -9.95 21.17 -9.69
CA ALA A 7 -8.99 20.15 -10.07
C ALA A 7 -9.60 18.76 -10.14
N LYS A 8 -9.08 17.93 -11.04
CA LYS A 8 -9.40 16.51 -11.13
C LYS A 8 -8.45 15.73 -10.23
N TYR A 9 -8.98 15.03 -9.23
CA TYR A 9 -8.17 14.24 -8.32
C TYR A 9 -8.20 12.75 -8.65
N ILE A 10 -7.03 12.12 -8.61
CA ILE A 10 -6.91 10.68 -8.42
C ILE A 10 -6.70 10.46 -6.92
N TRP A 11 -7.61 9.76 -6.29
CA TRP A 11 -7.56 9.49 -4.86
C TRP A 11 -6.91 8.15 -4.57
N PHE A 12 -5.82 8.17 -3.82
CA PHE A 12 -5.17 6.99 -3.26
C PHE A 12 -5.48 6.86 -1.78
N HIS A 13 -5.83 5.66 -1.35
CA HIS A 13 -5.98 5.33 0.06
C HIS A 13 -5.05 4.20 0.47
N ALA A 14 -4.23 4.45 1.48
CA ALA A 14 -3.36 3.50 2.15
C ALA A 14 -3.59 3.61 3.66
N SER A 15 -3.88 2.51 4.36
CA SER A 15 -4.12 2.57 5.80
C SER A 15 -2.86 2.94 6.56
N SER A 16 -1.71 2.42 6.14
CA SER A 16 -0.43 2.52 6.83
C SER A 16 0.73 2.91 5.90
N LEU A 17 1.90 3.15 6.50
CA LEU A 17 3.14 3.42 5.75
C LEU A 17 3.50 2.26 4.81
N GLY A 18 3.37 1.01 5.27
CA GLY A 18 3.72 -0.17 4.46
C GLY A 18 2.86 -0.32 3.21
N GLU A 19 1.58 0.01 3.30
CA GLU A 19 0.68 0.01 2.14
C GLU A 19 0.98 1.18 1.20
N PHE A 20 1.26 2.36 1.76
CA PHE A 20 1.70 3.50 0.96
C PHE A 20 2.93 3.16 0.11
N GLU A 21 3.95 2.52 0.67
CA GLU A 21 5.15 2.15 -0.09
C GLU A 21 4.84 1.19 -1.26
N GLN A 22 3.78 0.42 -1.18
CA GLN A 22 3.30 -0.41 -2.30
C GLN A 22 2.60 0.40 -3.40
N GLY A 23 1.87 1.45 -3.03
CA GLY A 23 1.20 2.33 -4.00
C GLY A 23 2.10 3.44 -4.55
N ARG A 24 3.19 3.74 -3.87
CA ARG A 24 4.08 4.87 -4.19
C ARG A 24 4.62 4.87 -5.62
N PRO A 25 5.10 3.76 -6.20
CA PRO A 25 5.56 3.75 -7.60
C PRO A 25 4.47 4.20 -8.58
N MET A 26 3.22 3.76 -8.35
CA MET A 26 2.08 4.17 -9.18
C MET A 26 1.77 5.67 -9.00
N ILE A 27 1.81 6.19 -7.77
CA ILE A 27 1.59 7.61 -7.51
C ILE A 27 2.64 8.46 -8.25
N GLU A 28 3.91 8.08 -8.14
CA GLU A 28 5.02 8.79 -8.78
C GLU A 28 4.91 8.74 -10.31
N LYS A 29 4.54 7.59 -10.87
CA LYS A 29 4.33 7.42 -12.30
C LYS A 29 3.16 8.26 -12.82
N ILE A 30 2.01 8.23 -12.14
CA ILE A 30 0.84 9.06 -12.51
C ILE A 30 1.21 10.53 -12.43
N LYS A 31 1.92 10.97 -11.41
CA LYS A 31 2.33 12.36 -11.27
C LYS A 31 3.25 12.82 -12.41
N ALA A 32 4.11 11.92 -12.91
CA ALA A 32 5.03 12.20 -14.01
C ALA A 32 4.35 12.17 -15.40
N GLU A 33 3.46 11.21 -15.63
CA GLU A 33 2.86 10.95 -16.94
C GLU A 33 1.52 11.70 -17.15
N HIS A 34 0.82 12.05 -16.05
CA HIS A 34 -0.50 12.68 -16.05
C HIS A 34 -0.56 13.93 -15.16
N PRO A 35 0.23 14.98 -15.48
CA PRO A 35 0.31 16.19 -14.66
C PRO A 35 -1.01 16.98 -14.57
N GLU A 36 -1.98 16.68 -15.45
CA GLU A 36 -3.31 17.28 -15.44
C GLU A 36 -4.16 16.81 -14.24
N TYR A 37 -3.78 15.70 -13.59
CA TYR A 37 -4.42 15.21 -12.38
C TYR A 37 -3.64 15.62 -11.13
N LYS A 38 -4.39 15.99 -10.10
CA LYS A 38 -3.86 16.13 -8.75
C LYS A 38 -4.02 14.82 -7.97
N VAL A 39 -3.11 14.56 -7.08
CA VAL A 39 -3.14 13.37 -6.22
C VAL A 39 -3.68 13.74 -4.85
N LEU A 40 -4.78 13.10 -4.44
CA LEU A 40 -5.27 13.08 -3.08
C LEU A 40 -4.82 11.77 -2.43
N LEU A 41 -4.03 11.86 -1.36
CA LEU A 41 -3.56 10.71 -0.60
C LEU A 41 -4.18 10.71 0.79
N THR A 42 -4.81 9.62 1.17
CA THR A 42 -5.39 9.48 2.51
C THR A 42 -4.76 8.33 3.27
N PHE A 43 -4.58 8.54 4.58
CA PHE A 43 -4.15 7.53 5.53
C PHE A 43 -5.21 7.28 6.59
N PHE A 44 -5.23 6.10 7.17
CA PHE A 44 -6.05 5.82 8.35
C PHE A 44 -5.21 5.79 9.63
N SER A 45 -4.01 5.21 9.56
CA SER A 45 -3.08 5.09 10.68
C SER A 45 -2.11 6.29 10.77
N PRO A 46 -1.79 6.76 11.97
CA PRO A 46 -0.73 7.76 12.18
C PRO A 46 0.62 7.33 11.61
N SER A 47 0.93 6.04 11.58
CA SER A 47 2.20 5.52 11.05
C SER A 47 2.45 5.91 9.58
N GLY A 48 1.39 6.02 8.79
CA GLY A 48 1.48 6.51 7.41
C GLY A 48 1.48 8.02 7.34
N TYR A 49 0.51 8.66 7.97
CA TYR A 49 0.31 10.10 7.88
C TYR A 49 1.50 10.90 8.44
N GLU A 50 1.93 10.62 9.67
CA GLU A 50 2.99 11.40 10.33
C GLU A 50 4.31 11.33 9.58
N VAL A 51 4.61 10.18 8.97
CA VAL A 51 5.84 9.99 8.19
C VAL A 51 5.73 10.64 6.79
N ARG A 52 4.53 10.69 6.21
CA ARG A 52 4.32 11.09 4.81
C ARG A 52 3.51 12.36 4.60
N LYS A 53 3.11 13.09 5.65
CA LYS A 53 2.35 14.34 5.55
C LYS A 53 3.01 15.43 4.68
N ASN A 54 4.32 15.35 4.47
CA ASN A 54 5.08 16.27 3.61
C ASN A 54 5.55 15.61 2.30
N TYR A 55 4.97 14.48 1.90
CA TYR A 55 5.34 13.79 0.67
C TYR A 55 4.99 14.62 -0.57
N LYS A 56 5.99 14.89 -1.42
CA LYS A 56 5.88 15.77 -2.60
C LYS A 56 5.12 15.17 -3.78
N GLY A 57 4.91 13.84 -3.79
CA GLY A 57 4.17 13.16 -4.85
C GLY A 57 2.65 13.28 -4.73
N ALA A 58 2.12 13.88 -3.65
CA ALA A 58 0.70 14.14 -3.48
C ALA A 58 0.42 15.63 -3.25
N ASP A 59 -0.70 16.12 -3.80
CA ASP A 59 -1.11 17.53 -3.70
C ASP A 59 -1.92 17.81 -2.44
N VAL A 60 -2.65 16.79 -1.96
CA VAL A 60 -3.39 16.84 -0.70
C VAL A 60 -3.16 15.54 0.08
N ILE A 61 -2.80 15.66 1.34
CA ILE A 61 -2.60 14.51 2.24
C ILE A 61 -3.42 14.72 3.49
N CYS A 62 -4.26 13.74 3.84
CA CYS A 62 -5.08 13.83 5.05
C CYS A 62 -5.42 12.45 5.61
N TYR A 63 -6.02 12.44 6.81
CA TYR A 63 -6.64 11.23 7.34
C TYR A 63 -7.95 10.93 6.61
N LEU A 64 -8.23 9.64 6.38
CA LEU A 64 -9.53 9.19 5.92
C LEU A 64 -10.55 9.32 7.07
N PRO A 65 -11.66 10.03 6.88
CA PRO A 65 -12.74 10.03 7.87
C PRO A 65 -13.32 8.63 8.09
N PHE A 66 -13.78 8.34 9.31
CA PHE A 66 -14.42 7.06 9.63
C PHE A 66 -15.55 6.70 8.65
N ASP A 67 -15.68 5.41 8.34
CA ASP A 67 -16.61 4.86 7.35
C ASP A 67 -18.07 4.88 7.83
N THR A 68 -18.59 6.08 8.04
CA THR A 68 -19.99 6.31 8.36
C THR A 68 -20.69 7.04 7.20
N PRO A 69 -21.96 6.77 6.92
CA PRO A 69 -22.67 7.32 5.74
C PRO A 69 -22.58 8.84 5.62
N PHE A 70 -22.68 9.55 6.73
CA PHE A 70 -22.62 11.01 6.74
C PHE A 70 -21.22 11.54 6.43
N ARG A 71 -20.18 10.99 7.09
CA ARG A 71 -18.79 11.42 6.89
C ARG A 71 -18.29 11.09 5.49
N VAL A 72 -18.64 9.91 4.97
CA VAL A 72 -18.33 9.49 3.61
C VAL A 72 -18.91 10.45 2.58
N LYS A 73 -20.20 10.77 2.68
CA LYS A 73 -20.83 11.73 1.77
C LYS A 73 -20.18 13.11 1.84
N LYS A 74 -19.90 13.61 3.06
CA LYS A 74 -19.23 14.90 3.25
C LYS A 74 -17.84 14.90 2.62
N PHE A 75 -17.04 13.86 2.87
CA PHE A 75 -15.71 13.71 2.28
C PHE A 75 -15.76 13.68 0.76
N LEU A 76 -16.59 12.81 0.18
CA LEU A 76 -16.70 12.68 -1.28
C LEU A 76 -17.31 13.91 -1.96
N ASN A 77 -18.13 14.70 -1.26
CA ASN A 77 -18.59 15.98 -1.78
C ASN A 77 -17.48 17.03 -1.85
N LEU A 78 -16.49 16.94 -0.97
CA LEU A 78 -15.34 17.83 -0.97
C LEU A 78 -14.25 17.37 -1.95
N ALA A 79 -13.92 16.08 -1.92
CA ALA A 79 -12.84 15.49 -2.68
C ALA A 79 -13.20 15.29 -4.15
N ASN A 80 -14.44 14.89 -4.44
CA ASN A 80 -14.98 14.59 -5.77
C ASN A 80 -13.95 13.95 -6.72
N PRO A 81 -13.36 12.80 -6.36
CA PRO A 81 -12.28 12.23 -7.14
C PRO A 81 -12.78 11.71 -8.49
N ALA A 82 -11.96 11.83 -9.53
CA ALA A 82 -12.21 11.23 -10.83
C ALA A 82 -12.04 9.70 -10.80
N ILE A 83 -11.11 9.22 -9.96
CA ILE A 83 -10.79 7.80 -9.77
C ILE A 83 -10.42 7.59 -8.31
N ALA A 84 -10.79 6.45 -7.73
CA ALA A 84 -10.35 6.03 -6.40
C ALA A 84 -9.54 4.73 -6.47
N ILE A 85 -8.38 4.71 -5.85
CA ILE A 85 -7.45 3.58 -5.83
C ILE A 85 -7.16 3.22 -4.37
N PHE A 86 -7.57 2.01 -3.98
CA PHE A 86 -7.33 1.46 -2.66
C PHE A 86 -6.13 0.50 -2.71
N ILE A 87 -5.31 0.52 -1.66
CA ILE A 87 -4.08 -0.26 -1.64
C ILE A 87 -4.25 -1.42 -0.66
N LYS A 88 -4.07 -2.65 -1.14
CA LYS A 88 -4.00 -3.90 -0.37
C LYS A 88 -5.32 -4.38 0.23
N TYR A 89 -5.60 -4.10 1.51
CA TYR A 89 -6.74 -4.70 2.25
C TYR A 89 -7.83 -3.69 2.61
N GLU A 90 -7.96 -2.63 1.86
CA GLU A 90 -8.81 -1.50 2.18
C GLU A 90 -10.24 -1.66 1.66
N PHE A 91 -11.08 -2.33 2.46
CA PHE A 91 -12.47 -2.65 2.12
C PHE A 91 -13.47 -1.79 2.93
N TRP A 92 -13.55 -0.53 2.60
CA TRP A 92 -14.38 0.48 3.26
C TRP A 92 -15.80 0.51 2.67
N GLY A 93 -16.74 -0.22 3.29
CA GLY A 93 -18.04 -0.55 2.71
C GLY A 93 -18.91 0.65 2.34
N ASN A 94 -18.96 1.70 3.16
CA ASN A 94 -19.75 2.90 2.84
C ASN A 94 -19.06 3.75 1.76
N TYR A 95 -17.72 3.85 1.78
CA TYR A 95 -16.95 4.50 0.72
C TYR A 95 -17.17 3.82 -0.62
N LEU A 96 -16.97 2.51 -0.70
CA LEU A 96 -17.13 1.71 -1.92
C LEU A 96 -18.55 1.84 -2.49
N ARG A 97 -19.58 1.74 -1.62
CA ARG A 97 -20.97 1.89 -2.01
C ARG A 97 -21.27 3.28 -2.55
N GLU A 98 -20.79 4.34 -1.89
CA GLU A 98 -21.05 5.71 -2.29
C GLU A 98 -20.29 6.09 -3.57
N LEU A 99 -19.05 5.63 -3.75
CA LEU A 99 -18.29 5.78 -4.99
C LEU A 99 -19.01 5.12 -6.16
N ARG A 100 -19.45 3.88 -5.99
CA ARG A 100 -20.26 3.17 -7.00
C ARG A 100 -21.54 3.94 -7.36
N LYS A 101 -22.25 4.46 -6.35
CA LYS A 101 -23.47 5.26 -6.56
C LYS A 101 -23.23 6.51 -7.39
N ARG A 102 -22.05 7.12 -7.24
CA ARG A 102 -21.64 8.32 -7.99
C ARG A 102 -21.05 8.01 -9.35
N GLY A 103 -20.91 6.76 -9.73
CA GLY A 103 -20.25 6.34 -10.96
C GLY A 103 -18.74 6.62 -11.00
N ILE A 104 -18.11 6.81 -9.83
CA ILE A 104 -16.67 7.02 -9.73
C ILE A 104 -15.98 5.67 -9.82
N PRO A 105 -15.04 5.47 -10.79
CA PRO A 105 -14.29 4.24 -10.92
C PRO A 105 -13.45 3.95 -9.68
N VAL A 106 -13.49 2.69 -9.20
CA VAL A 106 -12.77 2.24 -8.01
C VAL A 106 -11.92 1.04 -8.36
N TYR A 107 -10.65 1.11 -7.98
CA TYR A 107 -9.67 0.05 -8.18
C TYR A 107 -9.05 -0.35 -6.86
N ILE A 108 -8.63 -1.60 -6.75
CA ILE A 108 -7.74 -2.04 -5.67
C ILE A 108 -6.47 -2.59 -6.27
N ILE A 109 -5.32 -2.24 -5.70
CA ILE A 109 -4.01 -2.66 -6.16
C ILE A 109 -3.25 -3.41 -5.07
N SER A 110 -2.33 -4.29 -5.48
CA SER A 110 -1.50 -5.09 -4.57
C SER A 110 -2.30 -5.91 -3.57
N ALA A 111 -3.53 -6.31 -3.91
CA ALA A 111 -4.38 -7.09 -3.03
C ALA A 111 -3.94 -8.56 -2.96
N ILE A 112 -4.12 -9.18 -1.80
CA ILE A 112 -3.97 -10.62 -1.60
C ILE A 112 -5.25 -11.15 -0.99
N PHE A 113 -5.75 -12.27 -1.52
CA PHE A 113 -6.93 -12.93 -1.00
C PHE A 113 -6.58 -14.32 -0.47
N ARG A 114 -7.19 -14.69 0.67
CA ARG A 114 -6.97 -15.96 1.37
C ARG A 114 -8.30 -16.60 1.71
N PRO A 115 -8.39 -17.94 1.70
CA PRO A 115 -9.63 -18.66 1.96
C PRO A 115 -10.26 -18.40 3.34
N ASP A 116 -9.43 -18.06 4.33
CA ASP A 116 -9.86 -17.76 5.70
C ASP A 116 -10.53 -16.39 5.88
N GLN A 117 -10.43 -15.51 4.86
CA GLN A 117 -11.06 -14.19 4.93
C GLN A 117 -12.59 -14.28 4.87
N LEU A 118 -13.26 -13.32 5.53
CA LEU A 118 -14.71 -13.24 5.65
C LEU A 118 -15.46 -13.33 4.31
N PHE A 119 -14.86 -12.85 3.23
CA PHE A 119 -15.45 -12.90 1.89
C PHE A 119 -15.75 -14.33 1.42
N PHE A 120 -14.94 -15.30 1.82
CA PHE A 120 -14.97 -16.68 1.32
C PHE A 120 -15.62 -17.67 2.29
N GLN A 121 -16.05 -17.19 3.45
CA GLN A 121 -16.81 -17.99 4.41
C GLN A 121 -18.25 -18.24 3.93
N TRP A 122 -18.90 -19.29 4.42
CA TRP A 122 -20.29 -19.63 4.07
C TRP A 122 -21.27 -18.48 4.31
N PHE A 123 -21.05 -17.65 5.32
CA PHE A 123 -21.82 -16.44 5.64
C PHE A 123 -21.30 -15.18 4.94
N GLY A 124 -20.26 -15.29 4.14
CA GLY A 124 -19.51 -14.16 3.56
C GLY A 124 -20.22 -13.42 2.42
N LYS A 125 -21.40 -13.85 1.96
CA LYS A 125 -22.12 -13.23 0.84
C LYS A 125 -22.30 -11.71 0.95
N PRO A 126 -22.67 -11.11 2.10
CA PRO A 126 -22.77 -9.65 2.24
C PRO A 126 -21.42 -8.94 2.05
N TYR A 127 -20.33 -9.55 2.53
CA TYR A 127 -18.97 -9.01 2.39
C TYR A 127 -18.47 -9.11 0.94
N ARG A 128 -18.77 -10.22 0.23
CA ARG A 128 -18.45 -10.36 -1.20
C ARG A 128 -19.08 -9.27 -2.05
N LYS A 129 -20.26 -8.77 -1.66
CA LYS A 129 -20.88 -7.63 -2.34
C LYS A 129 -19.98 -6.40 -2.38
N MET A 130 -19.12 -6.17 -1.40
CA MET A 130 -18.16 -5.07 -1.42
C MET A 130 -17.13 -5.23 -2.54
N LEU A 131 -16.71 -6.46 -2.82
CA LEU A 131 -15.77 -6.74 -3.92
C LEU A 131 -16.37 -6.41 -5.29
N SER A 132 -17.70 -6.53 -5.46
CA SER A 132 -18.39 -6.16 -6.69
C SER A 132 -18.49 -4.64 -6.92
N TYR A 133 -18.09 -3.81 -5.96
CA TYR A 133 -18.06 -2.37 -6.14
C TYR A 133 -16.78 -1.89 -6.82
N PHE A 134 -15.72 -2.72 -6.84
CA PHE A 134 -14.52 -2.41 -7.60
C PHE A 134 -14.74 -2.62 -9.09
N ASN A 135 -14.30 -1.66 -9.89
CA ASN A 135 -14.25 -1.80 -11.34
C ASN A 135 -13.25 -2.86 -11.76
N HIS A 136 -12.11 -2.94 -11.06
CA HIS A 136 -11.12 -3.99 -11.28
C HIS A 136 -10.27 -4.22 -10.02
N LEU A 137 -9.81 -5.47 -9.84
CA LEU A 137 -8.96 -5.88 -8.73
C LEU A 137 -7.60 -6.33 -9.30
N PHE A 138 -6.53 -5.64 -8.89
CA PHE A 138 -5.16 -6.01 -9.23
C PHE A 138 -4.55 -6.75 -8.05
N VAL A 139 -4.34 -8.05 -8.22
CA VAL A 139 -3.88 -8.94 -7.14
C VAL A 139 -2.41 -9.32 -7.32
N GLN A 140 -1.78 -9.73 -6.22
CA GLN A 140 -0.35 -10.06 -6.23
C GLN A 140 -0.05 -11.45 -6.82
N ASP A 141 -0.98 -12.39 -6.71
CA ASP A 141 -0.72 -13.79 -7.07
C ASP A 141 -1.92 -14.50 -7.71
N GLU A 142 -1.60 -15.59 -8.40
CA GLU A 142 -2.56 -16.46 -9.09
C GLU A 142 -3.53 -17.15 -8.12
N ARG A 143 -3.14 -17.39 -6.87
CA ARG A 143 -4.00 -18.02 -5.86
C ARG A 143 -5.16 -17.10 -5.51
N SER A 144 -4.85 -15.80 -5.33
CA SER A 144 -5.87 -14.77 -5.10
C SER A 144 -6.84 -14.66 -6.28
N MET A 145 -6.34 -14.68 -7.51
CA MET A 145 -7.18 -14.64 -8.72
C MET A 145 -8.09 -15.86 -8.82
N LYS A 146 -7.54 -17.07 -8.64
CA LYS A 146 -8.31 -18.33 -8.68
C LYS A 146 -9.42 -18.31 -7.62
N LEU A 147 -9.09 -17.92 -6.39
CA LEU A 147 -10.05 -17.84 -5.30
C LEU A 147 -11.19 -16.85 -5.61
N LEU A 148 -10.89 -15.67 -6.15
CA LEU A 148 -11.91 -14.70 -6.55
C LEU A 148 -12.81 -15.24 -7.65
N ASN A 149 -12.23 -15.89 -8.66
CA ASN A 149 -12.98 -16.49 -9.78
C ASN A 149 -13.93 -17.59 -9.32
N GLU A 150 -13.55 -18.43 -8.35
CA GLU A 150 -14.42 -19.46 -7.74
C GLU A 150 -15.70 -18.86 -7.12
N PHE A 151 -15.63 -17.60 -6.67
CA PHE A 151 -16.76 -16.86 -6.12
C PHE A 151 -17.44 -15.91 -7.12
N GLY A 152 -17.14 -16.04 -8.43
CA GLY A 152 -17.76 -15.28 -9.50
C GLY A 152 -17.25 -13.85 -9.68
N ILE A 153 -16.08 -13.52 -9.12
CA ILE A 153 -15.43 -12.21 -9.27
C ILE A 153 -14.34 -12.36 -10.33
N THR A 154 -14.66 -11.95 -11.56
CA THR A 154 -13.82 -12.18 -12.75
C THR A 154 -13.08 -10.95 -13.25
N ASN A 155 -13.42 -9.75 -12.75
CA ASN A 155 -12.73 -8.49 -13.05
C ASN A 155 -11.42 -8.38 -12.25
N VAL A 156 -10.51 -9.33 -12.42
CA VAL A 156 -9.27 -9.47 -11.67
C VAL A 156 -8.09 -9.74 -12.60
N THR A 157 -6.95 -9.14 -12.27
CA THR A 157 -5.66 -9.34 -12.98
C THR A 157 -4.54 -9.53 -11.98
N VAL A 158 -3.63 -10.46 -12.25
CA VAL A 158 -2.40 -10.64 -11.48
C VAL A 158 -1.35 -9.66 -11.97
N THR A 159 -0.84 -8.83 -11.07
CA THR A 159 0.18 -7.81 -11.38
C THR A 159 1.48 -7.98 -10.58
N GLY A 160 1.54 -8.98 -9.71
CA GLY A 160 2.69 -9.17 -8.84
C GLY A 160 2.68 -8.26 -7.60
N ASP A 161 3.77 -8.31 -6.86
CA ASP A 161 3.97 -7.54 -5.64
C ASP A 161 4.82 -6.29 -5.93
N THR A 162 4.21 -5.13 -5.87
CA THR A 162 4.86 -3.83 -6.13
C THR A 162 6.01 -3.49 -5.17
N ARG A 163 6.20 -4.26 -4.08
CA ARG A 163 7.39 -4.14 -3.24
C ARG A 163 8.67 -4.48 -3.97
N PHE A 164 8.61 -5.40 -4.95
CA PHE A 164 9.78 -5.73 -5.77
C PHE A 164 10.21 -4.55 -6.65
N ASP A 165 9.26 -3.80 -7.20
CA ASP A 165 9.57 -2.59 -7.98
C ASP A 165 10.32 -1.59 -7.10
N ARG A 166 9.85 -1.41 -5.86
CA ARG A 166 10.51 -0.54 -4.90
C ARG A 166 11.93 -1.00 -4.54
N VAL A 167 12.14 -2.30 -4.36
CA VAL A 167 13.47 -2.87 -4.10
C VAL A 167 14.42 -2.62 -5.28
N LEU A 168 13.92 -2.79 -6.51
CA LEU A 168 14.70 -2.51 -7.72
C LEU A 168 15.10 -1.03 -7.81
N ASP A 169 14.19 -0.12 -7.47
CA ASP A 169 14.50 1.31 -7.48
C ASP A 169 15.49 1.70 -6.39
N VAL A 170 15.35 1.15 -5.18
CA VAL A 170 16.34 1.34 -4.10
C VAL A 170 17.71 0.81 -4.56
N ARG A 171 17.76 -0.35 -5.21
CA ARG A 171 19.01 -0.92 -5.73
C ARG A 171 19.65 -0.02 -6.79
N LYS A 172 18.87 0.55 -7.71
CA LYS A 172 19.37 1.50 -8.73
C LYS A 172 19.93 2.77 -8.11
N GLN A 173 19.36 3.22 -6.99
CA GLN A 173 19.76 4.41 -6.25
C GLN A 173 20.77 4.11 -5.14
N ALA A 174 21.18 2.85 -4.99
CA ALA A 174 22.11 2.44 -3.94
C ALA A 174 23.43 3.19 -4.06
N ARG A 175 23.83 3.80 -2.96
CA ARG A 175 25.12 4.48 -2.82
C ARG A 175 26.02 3.66 -1.91
N GLU A 176 27.31 3.67 -2.20
CA GLU A 176 28.28 3.15 -1.26
C GLU A 176 28.19 3.92 0.07
N LEU A 177 28.07 3.19 1.15
CA LEU A 177 28.05 3.77 2.49
C LEU A 177 29.45 3.65 3.11
N PRO A 178 30.17 4.75 3.30
CA PRO A 178 31.56 4.70 3.74
C PRO A 178 31.76 3.96 5.07
N PHE A 179 30.78 4.05 5.98
CA PHE A 179 30.84 3.34 7.26
C PHE A 179 30.70 1.82 7.09
N ILE A 180 29.86 1.35 6.16
CA ILE A 180 29.72 -0.08 5.83
C ILE A 180 31.01 -0.59 5.19
N LYS A 181 31.59 0.19 4.26
CA LYS A 181 32.88 -0.17 3.65
C LYS A 181 33.95 -0.34 4.72
N ARG A 182 34.09 0.63 5.65
CA ARG A 182 35.03 0.56 6.76
C ARG A 182 34.75 -0.62 7.70
N PHE A 183 33.47 -0.94 7.95
CA PHE A 183 33.08 -2.10 8.76
C PHE A 183 33.45 -3.43 8.09
N LEU A 184 33.37 -3.49 6.75
CA LEU A 184 33.71 -4.67 5.95
C LEU A 184 35.23 -4.80 5.69
N GLU A 185 36.02 -3.76 5.94
CA GLU A 185 37.47 -3.81 5.84
C GLU A 185 38.03 -4.63 7.00
N SER A 186 38.59 -5.78 6.67
CA SER A 186 39.27 -6.68 7.67
C SER A 186 40.56 -6.07 8.16
N LYS A 187 40.78 -6.15 9.46
CA LYS A 187 42.07 -5.76 10.06
C LYS A 187 43.19 -6.78 9.76
N GLU A 188 42.88 -7.98 9.27
CA GLU A 188 43.82 -9.10 9.11
C GLU A 188 43.82 -9.74 7.70
N GLY A 189 43.31 -9.04 6.69
CA GLY A 189 43.32 -9.56 5.30
C GLY A 189 42.29 -10.66 5.00
N LYS A 190 41.54 -11.13 6.00
CA LYS A 190 40.41 -12.08 5.80
C LYS A 190 39.09 -11.31 5.72
N ARG A 191 38.24 -11.64 4.76
CA ARG A 191 36.89 -11.07 4.71
C ARG A 191 36.06 -11.54 5.92
N PRO A 192 35.53 -10.64 6.75
CA PRO A 192 34.68 -11.05 7.86
C PRO A 192 33.37 -11.68 7.34
N ILE A 193 32.87 -12.67 8.05
CA ILE A 193 31.48 -13.14 7.85
C ILE A 193 30.58 -12.10 8.51
N VAL A 194 29.69 -11.52 7.72
CA VAL A 194 28.77 -10.46 8.20
C VAL A 194 27.35 -10.96 8.16
N MET A 195 26.69 -10.94 9.31
CA MET A 195 25.27 -11.19 9.43
C MET A 195 24.52 -9.86 9.54
N VAL A 196 23.45 -9.70 8.77
CA VAL A 196 22.55 -8.55 8.87
C VAL A 196 21.19 -9.04 9.37
N ALA A 197 20.85 -8.71 10.61
CA ALA A 197 19.54 -9.00 11.17
C ALA A 197 18.59 -7.83 10.90
N GLY A 198 17.77 -7.96 9.84
CA GLY A 198 16.78 -6.94 9.48
C GLY A 198 15.46 -7.15 10.21
N SER A 199 14.90 -6.08 10.81
CA SER A 199 13.62 -6.11 11.56
C SER A 199 13.64 -7.06 12.76
N SER A 200 14.80 -7.19 13.44
CA SER A 200 14.89 -7.98 14.66
C SER A 200 14.10 -7.36 15.82
N TRP A 201 13.58 -8.21 16.67
CA TRP A 201 12.91 -7.85 17.92
C TRP A 201 13.79 -8.23 19.12
N PRO A 202 13.56 -7.65 20.32
CA PRO A 202 14.37 -7.98 21.50
C PRO A 202 14.46 -9.49 21.80
N GLN A 203 13.42 -10.26 21.47
CA GLN A 203 13.43 -11.72 21.65
C GLN A 203 14.39 -12.42 20.67
N ASP A 204 14.46 -11.95 19.42
CA ASP A 204 15.39 -12.48 18.41
C ASP A 204 16.81 -12.12 18.78
N GLU A 205 17.03 -10.88 19.23
CA GLU A 205 18.33 -10.35 19.64
C GLU A 205 18.88 -11.10 20.87
N ALA A 206 18.01 -11.47 21.81
CA ALA A 206 18.38 -12.28 22.97
C ALA A 206 18.91 -13.68 22.60
N ILE A 207 18.60 -14.17 21.38
CA ILE A 207 19.10 -15.47 20.89
C ILE A 207 20.44 -15.29 20.18
N PHE A 208 20.51 -14.40 19.17
CA PHE A 208 21.70 -14.38 18.31
C PHE A 208 22.86 -13.55 18.87
N ILE A 209 22.61 -12.51 19.69
CA ILE A 209 23.70 -11.71 20.26
C ILE A 209 24.61 -12.56 21.18
N PRO A 210 24.09 -13.32 22.19
CA PRO A 210 24.92 -14.20 23.00
C PRO A 210 25.69 -15.23 22.16
N TYR A 211 25.00 -15.84 21.16
CA TYR A 211 25.64 -16.81 20.29
C TYR A 211 26.89 -16.26 19.59
N PHE A 212 26.83 -15.03 19.06
CA PHE A 212 28.02 -14.40 18.44
C PHE A 212 29.08 -13.96 19.42
N HIS A 213 28.75 -13.73 20.70
CA HIS A 213 29.73 -13.48 21.74
C HIS A 213 30.49 -14.75 22.13
N GLU A 214 29.84 -15.90 22.11
CA GLU A 214 30.45 -17.19 22.46
C GLU A 214 31.21 -17.82 21.28
N HIS A 215 30.89 -17.43 20.03
CA HIS A 215 31.48 -17.97 18.80
C HIS A 215 31.99 -16.83 17.89
N PRO A 216 33.05 -16.10 18.31
CA PRO A 216 33.58 -14.95 17.58
C PRO A 216 34.25 -15.30 16.25
#